data_ba0492a37f5ef178519d1759412596b5
#
_entry.id   ba0492a37f5ef178519d1759412596b5
#
_cell.length_a   1.000
_cell.length_b   1.000
_cell.length_c   1.000
_cell.angle_alpha   90.00
_cell.angle_beta   90.00
_cell.angle_gamma   90.00
#
_symmetry.space_group_name_H-M   'P 1'
#
loop_
_entity.id
_entity.type
_entity.pdbx_description
1 polymer ?
#
loop_
_entity_poly.entity_id
_entity_poly.type
_entity_poly.pdbx_seq_one_letter_code
_entity_poly.pdbx_strand_id
1 'polypeptide(L)'
;ILIALAGLSVVMVIGPQRILVWMDTKEPETISTLMSQSEKSDEWRAPDATQLPSDETGRLIAYGRELIVHTSQYLGPNGSVQPMSNGMNCQNCHLDAGTKPFGNNYSAVASTYPKFRARSGTEESIEKRVNDCFERSLNGQSLADESQEMKAIVAYIKWLGKDVTKGTSPKGSGLVELPFLDRPASV
;
A
#
# COMPACT_ATOMS: atom_id res chain seq x y z
N ILE A 1 -36.11 -32.31 -30.54
CA ILE A 1 -34.93 -31.94 -31.33
C ILE A 1 -34.28 -30.77 -30.57
N LEU A 2 -33.17 -31.06 -29.90
CA LEU A 2 -32.33 -30.05 -29.25
C LEU A 2 -31.46 -29.39 -30.35
N ILE A 3 -31.62 -28.09 -30.52
CA ILE A 3 -30.68 -27.29 -31.27
C ILE A 3 -29.93 -26.45 -30.22
N ALA A 4 -28.65 -26.79 -30.02
CA ALA A 4 -27.73 -25.99 -29.19
C ALA A 4 -27.25 -24.80 -30.02
N LEU A 5 -27.66 -23.59 -29.63
CA LEU A 5 -27.03 -22.35 -30.06
C LEU A 5 -26.33 -21.72 -28.85
N ALA A 6 -25.13 -21.25 -29.09
CA ALA A 6 -24.29 -20.63 -28.09
C ALA A 6 -25.00 -19.42 -27.43
N GLY A 7 -25.34 -19.58 -26.16
CA GLY A 7 -26.15 -18.69 -25.36
C GLY A 7 -27.35 -19.48 -24.84
N LEU A 8 -27.21 -20.09 -23.65
CA LEU A 8 -28.18 -21.04 -23.08
C LEU A 8 -29.57 -20.44 -22.95
N SER A 9 -30.45 -20.80 -23.88
CA SER A 9 -31.90 -20.63 -23.71
C SER A 9 -32.53 -22.01 -23.53
N VAL A 10 -33.09 -22.28 -22.36
CA VAL A 10 -33.85 -23.51 -22.08
C VAL A 10 -35.33 -23.26 -22.35
N VAL A 11 -35.91 -24.01 -23.29
CA VAL A 11 -37.37 -23.99 -23.56
C VAL A 11 -38.00 -25.14 -22.80
N MET A 12 -38.83 -24.84 -21.82
CA MET A 12 -39.66 -25.82 -21.12
C MET A 12 -41.07 -25.79 -21.67
N VAL A 13 -41.56 -26.93 -22.22
CA VAL A 13 -42.93 -27.08 -22.69
C VAL A 13 -43.75 -27.76 -21.61
N ILE A 14 -44.75 -27.07 -21.06
CA ILE A 14 -45.61 -27.61 -20.02
C ILE A 14 -47.04 -27.61 -20.54
N GLY A 15 -47.62 -28.81 -20.77
CA GLY A 15 -49.05 -29.06 -21.00
C GLY A 15 -49.61 -28.68 -22.38
N PRO A 16 -50.93 -28.89 -22.63
CA PRO A 16 -51.57 -28.67 -23.94
C PRO A 16 -51.74 -27.19 -24.33
N GLN A 17 -51.42 -26.24 -23.43
CA GLN A 17 -51.34 -24.83 -23.76
C GLN A 17 -49.87 -24.45 -23.80
N ARG A 18 -49.38 -24.05 -24.98
CA ARG A 18 -48.01 -23.64 -25.24
C ARG A 18 -47.74 -22.27 -24.64
N ILE A 19 -47.23 -22.23 -23.42
CA ILE A 19 -46.68 -21.00 -22.85
C ILE A 19 -45.17 -21.05 -23.07
N LEU A 20 -44.68 -20.23 -23.98
CA LEU A 20 -43.24 -19.98 -24.16
C LEU A 20 -42.76 -19.00 -23.08
N VAL A 21 -42.16 -19.51 -22.02
CA VAL A 21 -41.46 -18.66 -21.03
C VAL A 21 -39.99 -18.57 -21.46
N TRP A 22 -39.62 -17.39 -21.89
CA TRP A 22 -38.22 -17.07 -22.08
C TRP A 22 -37.59 -16.83 -20.68
N MET A 23 -36.81 -17.77 -20.23
CA MET A 23 -35.92 -17.56 -19.08
C MET A 23 -34.60 -17.06 -19.60
N ASP A 24 -34.35 -15.79 -19.39
CA ASP A 24 -33.03 -15.21 -19.63
C ASP A 24 -32.08 -15.75 -18.54
N THR A 25 -31.31 -16.78 -18.89
CA THR A 25 -30.29 -17.37 -18.03
C THR A 25 -29.02 -16.52 -18.11
N LYS A 26 -29.06 -15.25 -17.68
CA LYS A 26 -27.85 -14.63 -17.17
C LYS A 26 -27.45 -15.44 -15.96
N GLU A 27 -26.31 -16.10 -16.02
CA GLU A 27 -25.70 -16.65 -14.81
C GLU A 27 -25.64 -15.54 -13.77
N PRO A 28 -26.10 -15.78 -12.52
CA PRO A 28 -25.96 -14.78 -11.49
C PRO A 28 -24.47 -14.52 -11.36
N GLU A 29 -24.06 -13.28 -11.65
CA GLU A 29 -22.69 -12.83 -11.32
C GLU A 29 -22.45 -13.22 -9.88
N THR A 30 -21.47 -14.08 -9.66
CA THR A 30 -21.17 -14.59 -8.32
C THR A 30 -20.88 -13.38 -7.44
N ILE A 31 -21.43 -13.38 -6.22
CA ILE A 31 -21.19 -12.34 -5.20
C ILE A 31 -19.71 -12.01 -5.10
N SER A 32 -18.83 -12.99 -5.31
CA SER A 32 -17.38 -12.84 -5.44
C SER A 32 -16.96 -11.89 -6.58
N THR A 33 -17.62 -11.96 -7.75
CA THR A 33 -17.31 -11.08 -8.89
C THR A 33 -17.83 -9.65 -8.63
N LEU A 34 -19.00 -9.51 -8.02
CA LEU A 34 -19.56 -8.20 -7.65
C LEU A 34 -18.73 -7.54 -6.51
N MET A 35 -18.31 -8.31 -5.51
CA MET A 35 -17.44 -7.81 -4.45
C MET A 35 -16.05 -7.43 -5.00
N SER A 36 -15.48 -8.23 -5.90
CA SER A 36 -14.21 -7.92 -6.57
C SER A 36 -14.26 -6.65 -7.44
N GLN A 37 -15.40 -6.32 -8.03
CA GLN A 37 -15.57 -5.11 -8.85
C GLN A 37 -15.87 -3.87 -8.01
N SER A 38 -16.57 -4.03 -6.87
CA SER A 38 -16.92 -2.92 -5.98
C SER A 38 -15.75 -2.38 -5.16
N GLU A 39 -14.77 -3.23 -4.80
CA GLU A 39 -13.64 -2.83 -3.97
C GLU A 39 -12.47 -2.20 -4.74
N LYS A 40 -12.48 -2.26 -6.07
CA LYS A 40 -11.28 -1.99 -6.89
C LYS A 40 -11.06 -0.53 -7.28
N SER A 41 -12.00 0.39 -7.05
CA SER A 41 -11.95 1.68 -7.74
C SER A 41 -11.48 2.89 -6.93
N ASP A 42 -11.37 2.80 -5.61
CA ASP A 42 -11.15 3.99 -4.77
C ASP A 42 -9.95 3.92 -3.81
N GLU A 43 -9.28 2.77 -3.67
CA GLU A 43 -8.09 2.65 -2.84
C GLU A 43 -6.85 3.09 -3.58
N TRP A 44 -5.95 3.75 -2.85
CA TRP A 44 -4.65 4.12 -3.38
C TRP A 44 -3.86 2.89 -3.83
N ARG A 45 -3.23 3.03 -4.98
CA ARG A 45 -2.29 2.05 -5.53
C ARG A 45 -0.93 2.70 -5.71
N ALA A 46 0.11 1.98 -5.36
CA ALA A 46 1.47 2.41 -5.62
C ALA A 46 1.69 2.60 -7.13
N PRO A 47 2.51 3.58 -7.53
CA PRO A 47 2.96 3.69 -8.91
C PRO A 47 3.60 2.39 -9.39
N ASP A 48 3.42 2.07 -10.67
CA ASP A 48 4.03 0.89 -11.27
C ASP A 48 5.57 1.05 -11.32
N ALA A 49 6.29 0.07 -10.77
CA ALA A 49 7.76 0.08 -10.76
C ALA A 49 8.37 0.09 -12.18
N THR A 50 7.64 -0.35 -13.20
CA THR A 50 8.07 -0.26 -14.61
C THR A 50 8.12 1.18 -15.13
N GLN A 51 7.48 2.12 -14.42
CA GLN A 51 7.48 3.55 -14.75
C GLN A 51 8.62 4.33 -14.06
N LEU A 52 9.53 3.65 -13.39
CA LEU A 52 10.72 4.31 -12.86
C LEU A 52 11.54 4.91 -13.99
N PRO A 53 12.04 6.16 -13.84
CA PRO A 53 12.96 6.74 -14.78
C PRO A 53 14.20 5.85 -14.97
N SER A 54 14.75 5.80 -16.16
CA SER A 54 15.97 5.02 -16.45
C SER A 54 17.27 5.79 -16.11
N ASP A 55 17.15 6.97 -15.55
CA ASP A 55 18.23 7.88 -15.16
C ASP A 55 18.73 7.66 -13.71
N GLU A 56 19.53 8.60 -13.21
CA GLU A 56 20.03 8.59 -11.86
C GLU A 56 18.93 8.66 -10.80
N THR A 57 17.86 9.41 -11.10
CA THR A 57 16.70 9.52 -10.20
C THR A 57 16.01 8.18 -10.02
N GLY A 58 15.80 7.44 -11.09
CA GLY A 58 15.19 6.11 -11.01
C GLY A 58 16.08 5.11 -10.26
N ARG A 59 17.42 5.18 -10.46
CA ARG A 59 18.36 4.36 -9.68
C ARG A 59 18.32 4.68 -8.19
N LEU A 60 18.21 5.97 -7.84
CA LEU A 60 18.10 6.41 -6.46
C LEU A 60 16.81 5.90 -5.80
N ILE A 61 15.68 5.99 -6.51
CA ILE A 61 14.37 5.47 -6.05
C ILE A 61 14.45 3.95 -5.85
N ALA A 62 15.03 3.21 -6.81
CA ALA A 62 15.20 1.77 -6.71
C ALA A 62 16.06 1.38 -5.50
N TYR A 63 17.17 2.10 -5.28
CA TYR A 63 18.01 1.90 -4.09
C TYR A 63 17.26 2.20 -2.79
N GLY A 64 16.41 3.24 -2.77
CA GLY A 64 15.54 3.54 -1.62
C GLY A 64 14.58 2.40 -1.31
N ARG A 65 14.00 1.77 -2.33
CA ARG A 65 13.17 0.57 -2.15
C ARG A 65 13.97 -0.58 -1.54
N GLU A 66 15.17 -0.85 -2.05
CA GLU A 66 16.06 -1.89 -1.51
C GLU A 66 16.38 -1.64 -0.02
N LEU A 67 16.68 -0.40 0.36
CA LEU A 67 16.92 -0.04 1.76
C LEU A 67 15.69 -0.27 2.65
N ILE A 68 14.49 -0.01 2.18
CA ILE A 68 13.24 -0.28 2.92
C ILE A 68 13.00 -1.78 3.08
N VAL A 69 13.22 -2.56 2.02
CA VAL A 69 12.97 -4.01 2.01
C VAL A 69 14.04 -4.76 2.81
N HIS A 70 15.28 -4.36 2.68
CA HIS A 70 16.45 -5.06 3.22
C HIS A 70 17.27 -4.18 4.18
N THR A 71 16.60 -3.36 5.00
CA THR A 71 17.27 -2.42 5.92
C THR A 71 18.37 -3.08 6.74
N SER A 72 18.10 -4.26 7.30
CA SER A 72 19.05 -4.99 8.13
C SER A 72 20.31 -5.46 7.36
N GLN A 73 20.18 -5.70 6.06
CA GLN A 73 21.31 -6.11 5.22
C GLN A 73 22.27 -4.94 4.96
N TYR A 74 21.75 -3.72 4.85
CA TYR A 74 22.55 -2.53 4.57
C TYR A 74 22.94 -1.78 5.83
N LEU A 75 22.03 -1.67 6.78
CA LEU A 75 22.11 -0.78 7.93
C LEU A 75 21.86 -1.51 9.28
N GLY A 76 21.77 -2.84 9.27
CA GLY A 76 21.61 -3.66 10.47
C GLY A 76 22.91 -3.85 11.25
N PRO A 77 22.95 -4.75 12.24
CA PRO A 77 24.12 -4.96 13.10
C PRO A 77 25.38 -5.37 12.33
N ASN A 78 25.21 -6.02 11.18
CA ASN A 78 26.25 -6.42 10.25
C ASN A 78 26.03 -5.79 8.86
N GLY A 79 25.46 -4.58 8.83
CA GLY A 79 25.09 -3.91 7.60
C GLY A 79 26.28 -3.64 6.68
N SER A 80 26.10 -3.88 5.39
CA SER A 80 27.15 -3.73 4.38
C SER A 80 27.54 -2.26 4.15
N VAL A 81 26.67 -1.31 4.49
CA VAL A 81 26.94 0.13 4.42
C VAL A 81 27.42 0.64 5.77
N GLN A 82 26.64 0.40 6.81
CA GLN A 82 26.94 0.84 8.17
C GLN A 82 26.21 -0.02 9.22
N PRO A 83 26.90 -0.49 10.27
CA PRO A 83 26.26 -1.18 11.39
C PRO A 83 25.62 -0.14 12.33
N MET A 84 24.34 0.19 12.15
CA MET A 84 23.72 1.29 12.88
C MET A 84 22.33 1.01 13.45
N SER A 85 21.73 -0.14 13.18
CA SER A 85 20.40 -0.48 13.67
C SER A 85 20.30 -1.95 14.08
N ASN A 86 19.12 -2.38 14.55
CA ASN A 86 18.84 -3.79 14.84
C ASN A 86 18.61 -4.61 13.56
N GLY A 87 18.26 -5.88 13.69
CA GLY A 87 18.04 -6.79 12.55
C GLY A 87 16.66 -6.64 11.87
N MET A 88 15.90 -5.60 12.14
CA MET A 88 14.59 -5.36 11.53
C MET A 88 14.70 -4.55 10.23
N ASN A 89 13.74 -4.77 9.33
CA ASN A 89 13.59 -4.00 8.11
C ASN A 89 12.42 -3.02 8.24
N CYS A 90 12.47 -1.89 7.54
CA CYS A 90 11.37 -0.93 7.50
C CYS A 90 10.06 -1.59 7.04
N GLN A 91 10.12 -2.50 6.08
CA GLN A 91 8.95 -3.24 5.60
C GLN A 91 8.30 -4.17 6.63
N ASN A 92 8.94 -4.48 7.76
CA ASN A 92 8.28 -5.24 8.83
C ASN A 92 7.08 -4.48 9.43
N CYS A 93 7.12 -3.15 9.39
CA CYS A 93 6.02 -2.28 9.82
C CYS A 93 5.32 -1.59 8.64
N HIS A 94 6.01 -1.37 7.52
CA HIS A 94 5.50 -0.75 6.31
C HIS A 94 5.37 -1.82 5.22
N LEU A 95 4.27 -2.60 5.29
CA LEU A 95 4.10 -3.83 4.53
C LEU A 95 4.27 -3.64 3.02
N ASP A 96 4.85 -4.67 2.38
CA ASP A 96 5.12 -4.71 0.93
C ASP A 96 5.93 -3.49 0.47
N ALA A 97 7.05 -3.22 1.15
CA ALA A 97 7.87 -2.04 0.92
C ALA A 97 7.11 -0.70 1.07
N GLY A 98 6.06 -0.66 1.89
CA GLY A 98 5.23 0.52 2.10
C GLY A 98 4.20 0.75 0.99
N THR A 99 3.84 -0.27 0.22
CA THR A 99 2.85 -0.17 -0.87
C THR A 99 1.50 -0.77 -0.52
N LYS A 100 1.40 -1.60 0.53
CA LYS A 100 0.17 -2.30 0.88
C LYS A 100 -0.90 -1.35 1.42
N PRO A 101 -2.10 -1.28 0.83
CA PRO A 101 -3.21 -0.54 1.40
C PRO A 101 -3.48 -0.99 2.85
N PHE A 102 -3.73 -0.05 3.75
CA PHE A 102 -3.90 -0.26 5.19
C PHE A 102 -2.75 -0.99 5.90
N GLY A 103 -1.63 -1.18 5.22
CA GLY A 103 -0.42 -1.80 5.76
C GLY A 103 0.62 -0.77 6.24
N ASN A 104 0.20 0.37 6.76
CA ASN A 104 1.07 1.49 7.14
C ASN A 104 1.93 1.98 5.97
N ASN A 105 1.31 2.12 4.80
CA ASN A 105 2.00 2.50 3.57
C ASN A 105 2.45 3.96 3.53
N TYR A 106 3.24 4.30 2.51
CA TYR A 106 3.82 5.63 2.37
C TYR A 106 2.99 6.59 1.48
N SER A 107 1.78 6.21 1.06
CA SER A 107 0.95 6.98 0.12
C SER A 107 0.78 8.45 0.49
N ALA A 108 0.51 8.74 1.77
CA ALA A 108 0.22 10.08 2.25
C ALA A 108 1.46 10.85 2.74
N VAL A 109 2.65 10.25 2.75
CA VAL A 109 3.82 10.89 3.38
C VAL A 109 4.24 12.11 2.57
N ALA A 110 4.46 11.99 1.26
CA ALA A 110 4.87 13.10 0.42
C ALA A 110 3.84 14.25 0.40
N SER A 111 2.55 13.91 0.51
CA SER A 111 1.48 14.91 0.50
C SER A 111 1.32 15.66 1.82
N THR A 112 1.59 15.01 2.95
CA THR A 112 1.32 15.57 4.28
C THR A 112 2.54 16.14 5.00
N TYR A 113 3.76 15.77 4.57
CA TYR A 113 4.99 16.33 5.16
C TYR A 113 5.47 17.57 4.40
N PRO A 114 6.14 18.57 5.06
CA PRO A 114 6.40 18.57 6.50
C PRO A 114 5.11 18.63 7.32
N LYS A 115 5.14 18.06 8.54
CA LYS A 115 3.96 17.90 9.37
C LYS A 115 4.27 18.18 10.84
N PHE A 116 3.39 18.95 11.50
CA PHE A 116 3.45 19.09 12.96
C PHE A 116 3.21 17.76 13.65
N ARG A 117 4.09 17.42 14.59
CA ARG A 117 4.00 16.19 15.39
C ARG A 117 3.89 16.52 16.86
N ALA A 118 2.78 16.15 17.50
CA ALA A 118 2.54 16.43 18.90
C ALA A 118 3.62 15.85 19.83
N ARG A 119 4.26 14.72 19.44
CA ARG A 119 5.29 14.07 20.23
C ARG A 119 6.57 14.91 20.36
N SER A 120 7.01 15.55 19.28
CA SER A 120 8.18 16.44 19.29
C SER A 120 7.83 17.91 19.59
N GLY A 121 6.54 18.27 19.43
CA GLY A 121 6.09 19.65 19.52
C GLY A 121 6.57 20.55 18.38
N THR A 122 7.06 19.96 17.28
CA THR A 122 7.65 20.68 16.15
C THR A 122 7.10 20.21 14.82
N GLU A 123 7.34 21.00 13.77
CA GLU A 123 7.16 20.56 12.39
C GLU A 123 8.33 19.67 12.00
N GLU A 124 8.03 18.48 11.49
CA GLU A 124 9.01 17.46 11.10
C GLU A 124 9.03 17.28 9.59
N SER A 125 10.24 17.12 9.03
CA SER A 125 10.47 16.68 7.65
C SER A 125 10.33 15.17 7.51
N ILE A 126 10.39 14.64 6.28
CA ILE A 126 10.42 13.20 6.02
C ILE A 126 11.69 12.60 6.60
N GLU A 127 12.83 13.26 6.43
CA GLU A 127 14.14 12.84 6.92
C GLU A 127 14.13 12.69 8.46
N LYS A 128 13.60 13.71 9.14
CA LYS A 128 13.43 13.65 10.60
C LYS A 128 12.54 12.47 11.01
N ARG A 129 11.45 12.22 10.28
CA ARG A 129 10.56 11.11 10.56
C ARG A 129 11.19 9.74 10.31
N VAL A 130 12.02 9.62 9.28
CA VAL A 130 12.82 8.42 9.01
C VAL A 130 13.79 8.17 10.16
N ASN A 131 14.53 9.20 10.59
CA ASN A 131 15.47 9.12 11.71
C ASN A 131 14.77 8.73 13.03
N ASP A 132 13.59 9.26 13.31
CA ASP A 132 12.79 8.83 14.45
C ASP A 132 12.47 7.32 14.43
N CYS A 133 12.30 6.73 13.24
CA CYS A 133 12.10 5.29 13.13
C CYS A 133 13.40 4.52 13.35
N PHE A 134 14.54 5.01 12.84
CA PHE A 134 15.83 4.41 13.13
C PHE A 134 16.15 4.38 14.63
N GLU A 135 15.96 5.51 15.29
CA GLU A 135 16.29 5.64 16.71
C GLU A 135 15.34 4.82 17.62
N ARG A 136 14.03 4.86 17.32
CA ARG A 136 13.01 4.30 18.23
C ARG A 136 12.60 2.88 17.85
N SER A 137 12.29 2.65 16.56
CA SER A 137 11.77 1.35 16.11
C SER A 137 12.88 0.36 15.81
N LEU A 138 13.98 0.84 15.27
CA LEU A 138 15.14 0.04 14.91
C LEU A 138 16.23 0.07 15.98
N ASN A 139 16.00 0.77 17.10
CA ASN A 139 16.95 0.89 18.22
C ASN A 139 18.38 1.22 17.75
N GLY A 140 18.48 2.15 16.84
CA GLY A 140 19.70 2.51 16.13
C GLY A 140 20.08 3.97 16.26
N GLN A 141 20.77 4.45 15.26
CA GLN A 141 21.27 5.83 15.16
C GLN A 141 20.65 6.52 13.96
N SER A 142 20.64 7.86 13.98
CA SER A 142 20.20 8.67 12.84
C SER A 142 21.16 8.54 11.65
N LEU A 143 20.60 8.45 10.45
CA LEU A 143 21.32 8.69 9.21
C LEU A 143 21.57 10.19 9.04
N ALA A 144 22.73 10.55 8.49
CA ALA A 144 22.95 11.92 8.05
C ALA A 144 21.96 12.28 6.92
N ASP A 145 21.34 13.46 7.01
CA ASP A 145 20.31 13.89 6.04
C ASP A 145 20.85 13.92 4.60
N GLU A 146 22.15 14.24 4.43
CA GLU A 146 22.82 14.29 3.13
C GLU A 146 23.40 12.94 2.68
N SER A 147 23.26 11.88 3.47
CA SER A 147 23.72 10.54 3.07
C SER A 147 22.97 10.04 1.84
N GLN A 148 23.62 9.17 1.07
CA GLN A 148 23.00 8.54 -0.09
C GLN A 148 21.78 7.69 0.32
N GLU A 149 21.86 7.03 1.46
CA GLU A 149 20.82 6.18 2.01
C GLU A 149 19.59 6.99 2.39
N MET A 150 19.75 8.12 3.08
CA MET A 150 18.63 9.00 3.41
C MET A 150 18.00 9.58 2.15
N LYS A 151 18.79 10.09 1.23
CA LYS A 151 18.31 10.61 -0.06
C LYS A 151 17.53 9.54 -0.84
N ALA A 152 18.00 8.31 -0.85
CA ALA A 152 17.34 7.21 -1.53
C ALA A 152 16.01 6.83 -0.87
N ILE A 153 15.98 6.69 0.45
CA ILE A 153 14.75 6.39 1.21
C ILE A 153 13.70 7.48 0.96
N VAL A 154 14.10 8.75 1.06
CA VAL A 154 13.20 9.89 0.84
C VAL A 154 12.71 9.96 -0.60
N ALA A 155 13.58 9.69 -1.59
CA ALA A 155 13.21 9.65 -3.00
C ALA A 155 12.15 8.57 -3.27
N TYR A 156 12.32 7.38 -2.71
CA TYR A 156 11.35 6.30 -2.83
C TYR A 156 10.00 6.66 -2.19
N ILE A 157 10.02 7.19 -0.96
CA ILE A 157 8.80 7.62 -0.26
C ILE A 157 8.07 8.70 -1.06
N LYS A 158 8.79 9.69 -1.58
CA LYS A 158 8.22 10.76 -2.40
C LYS A 158 7.65 10.23 -3.73
N TRP A 159 8.33 9.27 -4.34
CA TRP A 159 7.85 8.64 -5.57
C TRP A 159 6.55 7.86 -5.35
N LEU A 160 6.40 7.16 -4.23
CA LEU A 160 5.15 6.46 -3.88
C LEU A 160 3.96 7.41 -3.74
N GLY A 161 4.18 8.60 -3.21
CA GLY A 161 3.13 9.60 -3.03
C GLY A 161 3.03 10.65 -4.15
N LYS A 162 3.73 10.47 -5.29
CA LYS A 162 3.90 11.49 -6.34
C LYS A 162 2.58 12.03 -6.92
N ASP A 163 1.57 11.17 -7.01
CA ASP A 163 0.27 11.51 -7.60
C ASP A 163 -0.79 11.86 -6.54
N VAL A 164 -0.41 11.92 -5.26
CA VAL A 164 -1.32 12.26 -4.17
C VAL A 164 -1.39 13.77 -3.96
N THR A 165 -2.59 14.32 -3.97
CA THR A 165 -2.82 15.76 -3.79
C THR A 165 -2.24 16.24 -2.46
N LYS A 166 -1.50 17.35 -2.50
CA LYS A 166 -0.87 17.94 -1.30
C LYS A 166 -1.90 18.21 -0.21
N GLY A 167 -1.55 17.82 1.00
CA GLY A 167 -2.40 17.97 2.19
C GLY A 167 -3.46 16.89 2.36
N THR A 168 -3.55 15.89 1.46
CA THR A 168 -4.56 14.82 1.55
C THR A 168 -3.95 13.47 1.90
N SER A 169 -4.80 12.57 2.39
CA SER A 169 -4.48 11.16 2.61
C SER A 169 -5.47 10.32 1.81
N PRO A 170 -5.01 9.55 0.81
CA PRO A 170 -5.91 8.74 0.01
C PRO A 170 -6.47 7.56 0.82
N LYS A 171 -7.58 6.98 0.36
CA LYS A 171 -8.15 5.77 0.95
C LYS A 171 -7.12 4.64 0.92
N GLY A 172 -7.02 3.88 2.00
CA GLY A 172 -5.99 2.85 2.16
C GLY A 172 -4.70 3.34 2.80
N SER A 173 -4.56 4.65 3.10
CA SER A 173 -3.42 5.18 3.85
C SER A 173 -3.42 4.69 5.30
N GLY A 174 -2.22 4.56 5.90
CA GLY A 174 -2.08 4.22 7.30
C GLY A 174 -2.44 2.77 7.61
N LEU A 175 -3.12 2.57 8.72
CA LEU A 175 -3.57 1.27 9.22
C LEU A 175 -5.10 1.17 9.13
N VAL A 176 -5.63 -0.04 9.15
CA VAL A 176 -7.06 -0.27 9.33
C VAL A 176 -7.50 0.31 10.66
N GLU A 177 -8.48 1.19 10.63
CA GLU A 177 -9.14 1.63 11.85
C GLU A 177 -10.10 0.52 12.29
N LEU A 178 -9.82 -0.08 13.44
CA LEU A 178 -10.74 -1.02 14.05
C LEU A 178 -11.93 -0.26 14.64
N PRO A 179 -13.15 -0.81 14.56
CA PRO A 179 -14.29 -0.22 15.23
C PRO A 179 -13.98 -0.05 16.71
N PHE A 180 -14.31 1.12 17.24
CA PHE A 180 -14.13 1.40 18.66
C PHE A 180 -14.89 0.36 19.49
N LEU A 181 -14.22 -0.30 20.41
CA LEU A 181 -14.90 -1.18 21.34
C LEU A 181 -15.65 -0.30 22.34
N ASP A 182 -16.99 -0.41 22.36
CA ASP A 182 -17.87 0.34 23.26
C ASP A 182 -17.66 0.01 24.75
N ARG A 183 -16.83 -0.98 25.05
CA ARG A 183 -16.42 -1.35 26.39
C ARG A 183 -14.90 -1.38 26.52
N PRO A 184 -14.33 -0.72 27.56
CA PRO A 184 -12.96 -1.02 27.94
C PRO A 184 -12.87 -2.51 28.30
N ALA A 185 -11.76 -3.14 27.88
CA ALA A 185 -11.49 -4.50 28.32
C ALA A 185 -11.53 -4.50 29.86
N SER A 186 -12.38 -5.34 30.46
CA SER A 186 -12.36 -5.54 31.90
C SER A 186 -11.00 -6.10 32.27
N VAL A 187 -10.29 -5.39 33.13
CA VAL A 187 -9.05 -5.87 33.75
C VAL A 187 -9.42 -6.96 34.79
#